data_77eaa501b9715bc3a947c474103fbedf
#
_entry.id   77eaa501b9715bc3a947c474103fbedf
#
_cell.length_a   1.000
_cell.length_b   1.000
_cell.length_c   1.000
_cell.angle_alpha   90.00
_cell.angle_beta   90.00
_cell.angle_gamma   90.00
#
_symmetry.space_group_name_H-M   'P 1'
#
loop_
_entity.id
_entity.type
_entity.pdbx_description
1 polymer ?
#
loop_
_entity_poly.entity_id
_entity_poly.type
_entity_poly.pdbx_seq_one_letter_code
_entity_poly.pdbx_strand_id
1 'polypeptide(L)'
;MNKILILANSASGLYDFRNELILELLKVYEVHISLPDKEQVPQLAEEGCRMHHTAIDRRGVNPVRDLKLLYSYWKLIYRIKPKIVLTYTIKPNIYGNICCRLQGVPYIVNITGLGSAFENGGVIQKTVTILYRVALKNAACIFFQNQENQRIFVQFRICGKKSRLVSGSGVNLDRHCVQEYPLEEEHMIFLYVGRIMKEKGIDELLYTAEAVHKEYPKVLFQLVGNYEENYKEKIMRAQANGVLE
;
A
#
# COMPACT_ATOMS: atom_id res chain seq x y z
N MET A 1 10.97 19.38 -20.04
CA MET A 1 10.77 19.10 -18.61
C MET A 1 11.39 17.76 -18.28
N ASN A 2 12.07 17.60 -17.13
CA ASN A 2 12.59 16.31 -16.73
C ASN A 2 11.42 15.38 -16.37
N LYS A 3 11.58 14.07 -16.69
CA LYS A 3 10.54 13.06 -16.43
C LYS A 3 10.80 12.36 -15.11
N ILE A 4 9.74 12.10 -14.35
CA ILE A 4 9.75 11.23 -13.19
C ILE A 4 8.75 10.08 -13.42
N LEU A 5 9.09 8.86 -12.98
CA LEU A 5 8.21 7.71 -13.09
C LEU A 5 7.86 7.18 -11.71
N ILE A 6 6.59 6.99 -11.45
CA ILE A 6 6.05 6.38 -10.24
C ILE A 6 5.54 4.98 -10.58
N LEU A 7 6.04 3.96 -9.88
CA LEU A 7 5.59 2.58 -10.01
C LEU A 7 4.84 2.17 -8.73
N ALA A 8 3.57 1.83 -8.85
CA ALA A 8 2.74 1.40 -7.73
C ALA A 8 1.75 0.30 -8.14
N ASN A 9 1.07 -0.29 -7.18
CA ASN A 9 0.10 -1.37 -7.44
C ASN A 9 -1.36 -0.98 -7.13
N SER A 10 -1.63 0.29 -6.78
CA SER A 10 -2.96 0.79 -6.47
C SER A 10 -3.08 2.26 -6.81
N ALA A 11 -4.12 2.61 -7.56
CA ALA A 11 -4.47 4.00 -7.87
C ALA A 11 -4.97 4.72 -6.62
N SER A 12 -5.89 4.10 -5.86
CA SER A 12 -6.37 4.65 -4.59
C SER A 12 -5.23 4.89 -3.61
N GLY A 13 -4.29 3.94 -3.50
CA GLY A 13 -3.14 4.11 -2.63
C GLY A 13 -2.23 5.29 -3.00
N LEU A 14 -2.17 5.69 -4.27
CA LEU A 14 -1.46 6.89 -4.70
C LEU A 14 -2.32 8.15 -4.48
N TYR A 15 -3.57 8.13 -4.92
CA TYR A 15 -4.46 9.27 -4.83
C TYR A 15 -4.77 9.66 -3.39
N ASP A 16 -5.08 8.68 -2.53
CA ASP A 16 -5.48 8.96 -1.15
C ASP A 16 -4.30 9.32 -0.23
N PHE A 17 -3.09 8.80 -0.53
CA PHE A 17 -1.94 8.94 0.38
C PHE A 17 -0.72 9.64 -0.21
N ARG A 18 -0.71 10.00 -1.49
CA ARG A 18 0.45 10.60 -2.17
C ARG A 18 0.08 11.73 -3.12
N ASN A 19 -1.18 12.14 -3.15
CA ASN A 19 -1.65 13.13 -4.11
C ASN A 19 -0.94 14.46 -3.94
N GLU A 20 -0.76 14.94 -2.72
CA GLU A 20 -0.04 16.18 -2.44
C GLU A 20 1.41 16.13 -2.95
N LEU A 21 2.08 14.98 -2.77
CA LEU A 21 3.43 14.79 -3.34
C LEU A 21 3.40 14.81 -4.87
N ILE A 22 2.40 14.18 -5.50
CA ILE A 22 2.25 14.14 -6.96
C ILE A 22 2.01 15.55 -7.49
N LEU A 23 1.14 16.33 -6.88
CA LEU A 23 0.86 17.73 -7.24
C LEU A 23 2.13 18.60 -7.13
N GLU A 24 2.94 18.45 -6.09
CA GLU A 24 4.21 19.16 -5.97
C GLU A 24 5.22 18.73 -7.05
N LEU A 25 5.27 17.45 -7.37
CA LEU A 25 6.13 16.95 -8.44
C LEU A 25 5.71 17.46 -9.82
N LEU A 26 4.41 17.61 -10.09
CA LEU A 26 3.87 18.14 -11.35
C LEU A 26 4.29 19.60 -11.61
N LYS A 27 4.60 20.37 -10.59
CA LYS A 27 5.12 21.75 -10.75
C LYS A 27 6.49 21.79 -11.42
N VAL A 28 7.28 20.71 -11.32
CA VAL A 28 8.70 20.68 -11.72
C VAL A 28 9.02 19.60 -12.74
N TYR A 29 8.22 18.52 -12.78
CA TYR A 29 8.46 17.34 -13.60
C TYR A 29 7.26 16.99 -14.47
N GLU A 30 7.51 16.31 -15.59
CA GLU A 30 6.50 15.52 -16.29
C GLU A 30 6.34 14.19 -15.52
N VAL A 31 5.22 14.03 -14.82
CA VAL A 31 4.97 12.87 -13.96
C VAL A 31 4.31 11.74 -14.74
N HIS A 32 4.98 10.61 -14.82
CA HIS A 32 4.48 9.36 -15.38
C HIS A 32 4.12 8.40 -14.24
N ILE A 33 2.96 7.75 -14.30
CA ILE A 33 2.50 6.80 -13.28
C ILE A 33 2.13 5.48 -13.95
N SER A 34 2.63 4.36 -13.42
CA SER A 34 2.29 3.02 -13.88
C SER A 34 1.54 2.25 -12.82
N LEU A 35 0.32 1.80 -13.16
CA LEU A 35 -0.64 1.13 -12.28
C LEU A 35 -1.29 -0.07 -12.97
N PRO A 36 -1.77 -1.08 -12.22
CA PRO A 36 -2.59 -2.16 -12.74
C PRO A 36 -4.07 -1.81 -12.82
N ASP A 37 -4.53 -0.83 -12.00
CA ASP A 37 -5.93 -0.44 -11.90
C ASP A 37 -6.34 0.46 -13.06
N LYS A 38 -7.65 0.47 -13.33
CA LYS A 38 -8.30 1.42 -14.24
C LYS A 38 -9.17 2.42 -13.46
N GLU A 39 -9.56 2.09 -12.24
CA GLU A 39 -10.33 2.95 -11.35
C GLU A 39 -9.42 4.06 -10.77
N GLN A 40 -9.97 5.24 -10.49
CA GLN A 40 -9.26 6.46 -10.01
C GLN A 40 -8.07 6.92 -10.89
N VAL A 41 -7.83 6.27 -12.01
CA VAL A 41 -6.89 6.75 -13.04
C VAL A 41 -7.34 8.08 -13.65
N PRO A 42 -8.66 8.34 -13.86
CA PRO A 42 -9.12 9.62 -14.39
C PRO A 42 -8.68 10.82 -13.55
N GLN A 43 -8.79 10.76 -12.23
CA GLN A 43 -8.43 11.87 -11.33
C GLN A 43 -6.94 12.23 -11.46
N LEU A 44 -6.05 11.24 -11.40
CA LEU A 44 -4.61 11.47 -11.58
C LEU A 44 -4.27 11.98 -13.00
N ALA A 45 -5.02 11.56 -14.02
CA ALA A 45 -4.84 12.04 -15.38
C ALA A 45 -5.33 13.49 -15.56
N GLU A 46 -6.45 13.85 -14.95
CA GLU A 46 -6.99 15.23 -14.93
C GLU A 46 -6.03 16.20 -14.23
N GLU A 47 -5.31 15.76 -13.21
CA GLU A 47 -4.25 16.54 -12.55
C GLU A 47 -3.01 16.75 -13.42
N GLY A 48 -2.90 16.06 -14.58
CA GLY A 48 -1.82 16.22 -15.54
C GLY A 48 -0.80 15.08 -15.57
N CYS A 49 -1.04 13.97 -14.84
CA CYS A 49 -0.17 12.81 -14.88
C CYS A 49 -0.29 12.02 -16.19
N ARG A 50 0.83 11.49 -16.68
CA ARG A 50 0.88 10.56 -17.82
C ARG A 50 0.67 9.13 -17.35
N MET A 51 -0.51 8.57 -17.59
CA MET A 51 -0.86 7.25 -17.08
C MET A 51 -0.36 6.10 -17.99
N HIS A 52 0.13 5.03 -17.37
CA HIS A 52 0.57 3.80 -18.01
C HIS A 52 -0.06 2.61 -17.29
N HIS A 53 -0.62 1.67 -18.05
CA HIS A 53 -1.14 0.43 -17.48
C HIS A 53 -0.04 -0.63 -17.45
N THR A 54 0.16 -1.28 -16.30
CA THR A 54 1.04 -2.44 -16.13
C THR A 54 0.35 -3.48 -15.25
N ALA A 55 0.02 -4.62 -15.80
CA ALA A 55 -0.64 -5.69 -15.07
C ALA A 55 0.24 -6.23 -13.93
N ILE A 56 -0.28 -6.23 -12.71
CA ILE A 56 0.39 -6.73 -11.50
C ILE A 56 -0.51 -7.74 -10.82
N ASP A 57 0.01 -8.94 -10.59
CA ASP A 57 -0.63 -9.89 -9.68
C ASP A 57 -0.22 -9.53 -8.25
N ARG A 58 -1.10 -8.81 -7.52
CA ARG A 58 -0.75 -8.18 -6.23
C ARG A 58 -0.30 -9.17 -5.15
N ARG A 59 -0.89 -10.37 -5.10
CA ARG A 59 -0.67 -11.37 -4.05
C ARG A 59 -0.06 -12.67 -4.58
N GLY A 60 -0.14 -12.92 -5.88
CA GLY A 60 0.36 -14.15 -6.48
C GLY A 60 1.89 -14.24 -6.45
N VAL A 61 2.39 -15.45 -6.31
CA VAL A 61 3.83 -15.80 -6.36
C VAL A 61 4.19 -16.55 -7.65
N ASN A 62 3.52 -16.24 -8.75
CA ASN A 62 3.73 -16.91 -10.03
C ASN A 62 4.94 -16.33 -10.77
N PRO A 63 6.04 -17.12 -10.94
CA PRO A 63 7.28 -16.63 -11.55
C PRO A 63 7.10 -16.13 -12.99
N VAL A 64 6.21 -16.75 -13.76
CA VAL A 64 5.96 -16.35 -15.16
C VAL A 64 5.31 -14.97 -15.23
N ARG A 65 4.33 -14.71 -14.35
CA ARG A 65 3.71 -13.38 -14.24
C ARG A 65 4.70 -12.33 -13.77
N ASP A 66 5.56 -12.69 -12.83
CA ASP A 66 6.59 -11.80 -12.30
C ASP A 66 7.67 -11.48 -13.34
N LEU A 67 8.03 -12.44 -14.19
CA LEU A 67 8.95 -12.19 -15.32
C LEU A 67 8.31 -11.28 -16.39
N LYS A 68 7.01 -11.45 -16.67
CA LYS A 68 6.26 -10.52 -17.56
C LYS A 68 6.21 -9.11 -16.98
N LEU A 69 6.02 -8.97 -15.66
CA LEU A 69 6.05 -7.68 -14.98
C LEU A 69 7.44 -7.02 -15.08
N LEU A 70 8.51 -7.78 -14.83
CA LEU A 70 9.89 -7.32 -14.99
C LEU A 70 10.13 -6.78 -16.41
N TYR A 71 9.74 -7.54 -17.45
CA TYR A 71 9.87 -7.11 -18.84
C TYR A 71 9.05 -5.86 -19.15
N SER A 72 7.84 -5.75 -18.61
CA SER A 72 6.98 -4.58 -18.78
C SER A 72 7.62 -3.32 -18.18
N TYR A 73 8.17 -3.42 -16.97
CA TYR A 73 8.89 -2.31 -16.33
C TYR A 73 10.19 -1.96 -17.08
N TRP A 74 10.93 -2.97 -17.51
CA TRP A 74 12.12 -2.75 -18.35
C TRP A 74 11.80 -1.90 -19.58
N LYS A 75 10.79 -2.32 -20.36
CA LYS A 75 10.33 -1.62 -21.57
C LYS A 75 9.81 -0.21 -21.26
N LEU A 76 9.07 -0.05 -20.16
CA LEU A 76 8.51 1.23 -19.76
C LEU A 76 9.62 2.23 -19.39
N ILE A 77 10.56 1.84 -18.54
CA ILE A 77 11.69 2.68 -18.11
C ILE A 77 12.57 3.06 -19.31
N TYR A 78 12.88 2.09 -20.19
CA TYR A 78 13.64 2.33 -21.41
C TYR A 78 12.97 3.35 -22.34
N ARG A 79 11.64 3.28 -22.50
CA ARG A 79 10.87 4.19 -23.34
C ARG A 79 10.74 5.59 -22.76
N ILE A 80 10.44 5.70 -21.47
CA ILE A 80 10.21 6.99 -20.79
C ILE A 80 11.53 7.72 -20.54
N LYS A 81 12.60 6.99 -20.23
CA LYS A 81 13.92 7.52 -19.81
C LYS A 81 13.78 8.51 -18.65
N PRO A 82 13.18 8.12 -17.52
CA PRO A 82 12.95 9.02 -16.40
C PRO A 82 14.28 9.42 -15.75
N LYS A 83 14.35 10.65 -15.24
CA LYS A 83 15.49 11.14 -14.43
C LYS A 83 15.59 10.41 -13.10
N ILE A 84 14.44 10.01 -12.54
CA ILE A 84 14.33 9.26 -11.29
C ILE A 84 13.04 8.43 -11.29
N VAL A 85 13.06 7.30 -10.58
CA VAL A 85 11.88 6.45 -10.38
C VAL A 85 11.54 6.38 -8.90
N LEU A 86 10.26 6.58 -8.56
CA LEU A 86 9.71 6.34 -7.22
C LEU A 86 8.95 5.00 -7.24
N THR A 87 9.21 4.15 -6.26
CA THR A 87 8.54 2.85 -6.19
C THR A 87 7.81 2.67 -4.87
N TYR A 88 6.59 2.10 -4.95
CA TYR A 88 5.71 1.82 -3.82
C TYR A 88 5.25 0.38 -3.91
N THR A 89 5.13 -0.29 -2.75
CA THR A 89 4.69 -1.68 -2.61
C THR A 89 5.69 -2.73 -3.12
N ILE A 90 5.49 -4.00 -2.73
CA ILE A 90 6.51 -5.07 -2.82
C ILE A 90 7.00 -5.30 -4.26
N LYS A 91 6.08 -5.59 -5.20
CA LYS A 91 6.48 -5.95 -6.57
C LYS A 91 7.11 -4.81 -7.36
N PRO A 92 6.58 -3.57 -7.35
CA PRO A 92 7.27 -2.41 -7.88
C PRO A 92 8.64 -2.17 -7.22
N ASN A 93 8.73 -2.29 -5.89
CA ASN A 93 9.98 -2.14 -5.16
C ASN A 93 11.05 -3.20 -5.53
N ILE A 94 10.63 -4.38 -5.93
CA ILE A 94 11.56 -5.44 -6.37
C ILE A 94 11.84 -5.31 -7.88
N TYR A 95 10.83 -5.53 -8.71
CA TYR A 95 11.02 -5.66 -10.15
C TYR A 95 11.31 -4.33 -10.84
N GLY A 96 10.65 -3.24 -10.40
CA GLY A 96 10.94 -1.90 -10.90
C GLY A 96 12.36 -1.47 -10.59
N ASN A 97 12.83 -1.70 -9.36
CA ASN A 97 14.18 -1.30 -8.95
C ASN A 97 15.27 -2.17 -9.58
N ILE A 98 15.03 -3.45 -9.82
CA ILE A 98 15.95 -4.29 -10.60
C ILE A 98 16.12 -3.70 -12.02
N CYS A 99 15.02 -3.31 -12.67
CA CYS A 99 15.06 -2.67 -13.98
C CYS A 99 15.79 -1.31 -13.96
N CYS A 100 15.53 -0.47 -12.95
CA CYS A 100 16.22 0.81 -12.77
C CYS A 100 17.74 0.60 -12.62
N ARG A 101 18.14 -0.35 -11.76
CA ARG A 101 19.52 -0.67 -11.52
C ARG A 101 20.24 -1.13 -12.80
N LEU A 102 19.62 -2.01 -13.57
CA LEU A 102 20.19 -2.54 -14.81
C LEU A 102 20.30 -1.48 -15.92
N GLN A 103 19.42 -0.48 -15.91
CA GLN A 103 19.43 0.64 -16.86
C GLN A 103 20.17 1.89 -16.35
N GLY A 104 20.74 1.84 -15.14
CA GLY A 104 21.48 2.97 -14.55
C GLY A 104 20.59 4.15 -14.16
N VAL A 105 19.29 3.94 -14.01
CA VAL A 105 18.33 5.00 -13.63
C VAL A 105 18.27 5.11 -12.11
N PRO A 106 18.45 6.32 -11.51
CA PRO A 106 18.27 6.53 -10.08
C PRO A 106 16.86 6.19 -9.60
N TYR A 107 16.73 5.63 -8.39
CA TYR A 107 15.42 5.30 -7.84
C TYR A 107 15.36 5.50 -6.33
N ILE A 108 14.18 5.86 -5.86
CA ILE A 108 13.82 6.02 -4.45
C ILE A 108 12.73 5.00 -4.12
N VAL A 109 12.92 4.32 -2.99
CA VAL A 109 12.08 3.20 -2.56
C VAL A 109 11.23 3.62 -1.37
N ASN A 110 9.93 3.32 -1.41
CA ASN A 110 9.03 3.56 -0.30
C ASN A 110 8.52 2.21 0.23
N ILE A 111 8.91 1.87 1.46
CA ILE A 111 8.45 0.68 2.16
C ILE A 111 7.24 1.08 3.01
N THR A 112 6.05 0.82 2.48
CA THR A 112 4.77 1.15 3.12
C THR A 112 4.26 0.03 4.02
N GLY A 113 4.90 -1.14 3.98
CA GLY A 113 4.61 -2.34 4.77
C GLY A 113 5.44 -3.51 4.26
N LEU A 114 5.58 -4.54 5.08
CA LEU A 114 6.35 -5.75 4.72
C LEU A 114 5.50 -6.76 3.96
N GLY A 115 4.18 -6.73 4.18
CA GLY A 115 3.23 -7.69 3.63
C GLY A 115 3.38 -9.11 4.21
N SER A 116 2.41 -9.95 3.92
CA SER A 116 2.32 -11.32 4.42
C SER A 116 3.54 -12.20 4.12
N ALA A 117 4.36 -11.83 3.13
CA ALA A 117 5.58 -12.55 2.81
C ALA A 117 6.63 -12.55 3.96
N PHE A 118 6.63 -11.51 4.80
CA PHE A 118 7.51 -11.45 5.98
C PHE A 118 6.83 -12.00 7.25
N GLU A 119 5.51 -11.97 7.33
CA GLU A 119 4.74 -12.45 8.47
C GLU A 119 4.72 -13.98 8.54
N ASN A 120 4.57 -14.66 7.39
CA ASN A 120 4.41 -16.10 7.31
C ASN A 120 5.74 -16.89 7.32
N GLY A 121 6.89 -16.23 7.23
CA GLY A 121 8.20 -16.90 7.27
C GLY A 121 8.47 -17.83 6.08
N GLY A 122 9.40 -18.78 6.28
CA GLY A 122 9.65 -19.86 5.34
C GLY A 122 10.39 -19.50 4.04
N VAL A 123 10.12 -20.28 2.98
CA VAL A 123 10.81 -20.15 1.69
C VAL A 123 10.45 -18.82 0.99
N ILE A 124 9.21 -18.39 1.11
CA ILE A 124 8.74 -17.14 0.50
C ILE A 124 9.48 -15.96 1.10
N GLN A 125 9.60 -15.88 2.41
CA GLN A 125 10.34 -14.82 3.10
C GLN A 125 11.82 -14.79 2.64
N LYS A 126 12.47 -15.96 2.57
CA LYS A 126 13.87 -16.06 2.09
C LYS A 126 14.00 -15.54 0.66
N THR A 127 13.12 -15.95 -0.24
CA THR A 127 13.11 -15.52 -1.64
C THR A 127 12.90 -14.01 -1.76
N VAL A 128 11.90 -13.46 -1.10
CA VAL A 128 11.59 -12.02 -1.11
C VAL A 128 12.77 -11.24 -0.50
N THR A 129 13.40 -11.74 0.56
CA THR A 129 14.59 -11.13 1.17
C THR A 129 15.74 -11.02 0.16
N ILE A 130 16.03 -12.10 -0.58
CA ILE A 130 17.08 -12.11 -1.60
C ILE A 130 16.76 -11.11 -2.71
N LEU A 131 15.53 -11.12 -3.21
CA LEU A 131 15.07 -10.19 -4.24
C LEU A 131 15.20 -8.73 -3.80
N TYR A 132 14.81 -8.41 -2.56
CA TYR A 132 14.99 -7.07 -2.01
C TYR A 132 16.46 -6.68 -1.88
N ARG A 133 17.34 -7.56 -1.42
CA ARG A 133 18.79 -7.27 -1.37
C ARG A 133 19.35 -6.90 -2.74
N VAL A 134 18.92 -7.63 -3.77
CA VAL A 134 19.32 -7.33 -5.16
C VAL A 134 18.73 -6.01 -5.63
N ALA A 135 17.44 -5.79 -5.39
CA ALA A 135 16.71 -4.62 -5.86
C ALA A 135 17.17 -3.30 -5.20
N LEU A 136 17.49 -3.34 -3.90
CA LEU A 136 17.76 -2.14 -3.12
C LEU A 136 19.25 -1.77 -3.03
N LYS A 137 20.14 -2.58 -3.56
CA LYS A 137 21.60 -2.37 -3.46
C LYS A 137 22.06 -0.97 -3.86
N ASN A 138 21.49 -0.41 -4.91
CA ASN A 138 21.86 0.89 -5.48
C ASN A 138 20.77 1.97 -5.31
N ALA A 139 19.80 1.77 -4.40
CA ALA A 139 18.79 2.77 -4.12
C ALA A 139 19.45 4.10 -3.71
N ALA A 140 18.94 5.22 -4.24
CA ALA A 140 19.37 6.55 -3.84
C ALA A 140 18.92 6.85 -2.39
N CYS A 141 17.70 6.44 -2.05
CA CYS A 141 17.15 6.51 -0.71
C CYS A 141 16.08 5.41 -0.52
N ILE A 142 15.91 4.94 0.72
CA ILE A 142 14.85 4.00 1.11
C ILE A 142 14.08 4.64 2.25
N PHE A 143 12.81 4.94 2.02
CA PHE A 143 11.92 5.48 3.04
C PHE A 143 11.13 4.37 3.74
N PHE A 144 11.08 4.44 5.06
CA PHE A 144 10.24 3.60 5.92
C PHE A 144 9.22 4.47 6.64
N GLN A 145 8.01 3.95 6.85
CA GLN A 145 6.92 4.64 7.55
C GLN A 145 6.85 4.30 9.04
N ASN A 146 7.54 3.25 9.46
CA ASN A 146 7.68 2.88 10.88
C ASN A 146 9.05 2.26 11.16
N GLN A 147 9.43 2.33 12.42
CA GLN A 147 10.73 1.88 12.90
C GLN A 147 10.89 0.37 12.85
N GLU A 148 9.79 -0.37 13.03
CA GLU A 148 9.81 -1.83 13.03
C GLU A 148 10.18 -2.39 11.66
N ASN A 149 9.55 -1.90 10.59
CA ASN A 149 9.90 -2.30 9.23
C ASN A 149 11.36 -1.97 8.89
N GLN A 150 11.86 -0.82 9.35
CA GLN A 150 13.27 -0.45 9.17
C GLN A 150 14.20 -1.43 9.90
N ARG A 151 13.90 -1.78 11.17
CA ARG A 151 14.68 -2.75 11.95
C ARG A 151 14.73 -4.11 11.29
N ILE A 152 13.59 -4.62 10.80
CA ILE A 152 13.50 -5.89 10.08
C ILE A 152 14.39 -5.87 8.84
N PHE A 153 14.35 -4.82 8.03
CA PHE A 153 15.21 -4.70 6.83
C PHE A 153 16.70 -4.64 7.16
N VAL A 154 17.08 -3.99 8.25
CA VAL A 154 18.45 -3.97 8.75
C VAL A 154 18.87 -5.36 9.24
N GLN A 155 18.04 -6.03 10.04
CA GLN A 155 18.27 -7.37 10.56
C GLN A 155 18.48 -8.39 9.42
N PHE A 156 17.65 -8.33 8.39
CA PHE A 156 17.79 -9.16 7.20
C PHE A 156 18.88 -8.67 6.23
N ARG A 157 19.66 -7.64 6.59
CA ARG A 157 20.74 -7.06 5.75
C ARG A 157 20.25 -6.69 4.34
N ILE A 158 19.02 -6.15 4.25
CA ILE A 158 18.41 -5.72 2.99
C ILE A 158 18.82 -4.27 2.68
N CYS A 159 18.84 -3.41 3.68
CA CYS A 159 19.21 -2.00 3.54
C CYS A 159 20.38 -1.63 4.45
N GLY A 160 21.08 -0.55 4.09
CA GLY A 160 22.17 0.03 4.84
C GLY A 160 21.90 1.49 5.21
N LYS A 161 22.96 2.31 5.25
CA LYS A 161 22.96 3.73 5.71
C LYS A 161 22.06 4.69 4.90
N LYS A 162 21.50 4.28 3.76
CA LYS A 162 20.64 5.12 2.90
C LYS A 162 19.17 5.08 3.27
N SER A 163 18.82 4.48 4.41
CA SER A 163 17.46 4.44 4.90
C SER A 163 17.09 5.70 5.68
N ARG A 164 15.83 6.13 5.54
CA ARG A 164 15.22 7.26 6.25
C ARG A 164 13.88 6.82 6.82
N LEU A 165 13.59 7.24 8.04
CA LEU A 165 12.29 7.08 8.66
C LEU A 165 11.47 8.35 8.40
N VAL A 166 10.21 8.18 8.00
CA VAL A 166 9.20 9.23 7.87
C VAL A 166 7.99 8.88 8.72
N SER A 167 7.26 9.87 9.20
CA SER A 167 6.10 9.70 10.09
C SER A 167 4.83 9.29 9.33
N GLY A 168 4.93 8.31 8.42
CA GLY A 168 3.81 7.87 7.59
C GLY A 168 3.63 8.68 6.30
N SER A 169 2.39 8.74 5.82
CA SER A 169 2.04 9.41 4.56
C SER A 169 1.71 10.90 4.75
N GLY A 170 1.43 11.30 5.98
CA GLY A 170 0.79 12.59 6.27
C GLY A 170 -0.72 12.54 6.03
N VAL A 171 -1.38 13.61 6.43
CA VAL A 171 -2.81 13.83 6.23
C VAL A 171 -3.01 15.27 5.78
N ASN A 172 -3.87 15.49 4.80
CA ASN A 172 -4.27 16.82 4.39
C ASN A 172 -5.34 17.35 5.35
N LEU A 173 -4.96 18.32 6.20
CA LEU A 173 -5.85 18.85 7.24
C LEU A 173 -6.99 19.73 6.70
N ASP A 174 -6.86 20.27 5.48
CA ASP A 174 -7.93 21.02 4.83
C ASP A 174 -9.04 20.07 4.33
N ARG A 175 -8.67 18.85 3.93
CA ARG A 175 -9.62 17.80 3.51
C ARG A 175 -10.17 16.98 4.69
N HIS A 176 -9.38 16.82 5.74
CA HIS A 176 -9.70 16.03 6.94
C HIS A 176 -9.59 16.92 8.18
N CYS A 177 -10.46 17.94 8.23
CA CYS A 177 -10.54 18.85 9.38
C CYS A 177 -11.09 18.12 10.62
N VAL A 178 -10.72 18.64 11.78
CA VAL A 178 -11.26 18.16 13.06
C VAL A 178 -12.78 18.36 13.05
N GLN A 179 -13.51 17.30 13.38
CA GLN A 179 -14.95 17.33 13.61
C GLN A 179 -15.21 17.28 15.12
N GLU A 180 -16.27 17.95 15.56
CA GLU A 180 -16.72 17.79 16.94
C GLU A 180 -17.21 16.36 17.16
N TYR A 181 -16.83 15.78 18.29
CA TYR A 181 -17.32 14.46 18.67
C TYR A 181 -18.79 14.56 19.07
N PRO A 182 -19.68 13.62 18.67
CA PRO A 182 -21.07 13.61 19.11
C PRO A 182 -21.14 13.57 20.63
N LEU A 183 -21.83 14.55 21.23
CA LEU A 183 -21.83 14.75 22.69
C LEU A 183 -22.75 13.79 23.43
N GLU A 184 -23.77 13.24 22.78
CA GLU A 184 -24.74 12.33 23.41
C GLU A 184 -25.19 11.27 22.41
N GLU A 185 -24.71 10.05 22.62
CA GLU A 185 -25.26 8.86 21.98
C GLU A 185 -25.90 7.97 23.07
N GLU A 186 -27.12 7.49 22.82
CA GLU A 186 -27.78 6.51 23.71
C GLU A 186 -27.02 5.18 23.75
N HIS A 187 -26.10 4.99 22.80
CA HIS A 187 -25.36 3.75 22.60
C HIS A 187 -23.86 3.99 22.56
N MET A 188 -23.11 3.09 23.19
CA MET A 188 -21.66 3.04 22.99
C MET A 188 -21.36 2.34 21.67
N ILE A 189 -20.63 3.01 20.77
CA ILE A 189 -20.28 2.50 19.46
C ILE A 189 -18.80 2.15 19.41
N PHE A 190 -18.49 0.90 19.07
CA PHE A 190 -17.16 0.46 18.71
C PHE A 190 -17.00 0.46 17.20
N LEU A 191 -16.18 1.38 16.68
CA LEU A 191 -15.96 1.53 15.24
C LEU A 191 -14.68 0.82 14.81
N TYR A 192 -14.81 -0.12 13.88
CA TYR A 192 -13.70 -0.70 13.15
C TYR A 192 -13.58 -0.05 11.76
N VAL A 193 -12.38 0.45 11.43
CA VAL A 193 -12.09 0.98 10.09
C VAL A 193 -10.90 0.23 9.50
N GLY A 194 -11.13 -0.51 8.40
CA GLY A 194 -10.06 -1.28 7.77
C GLY A 194 -10.56 -2.33 6.79
N ARG A 195 -9.62 -3.04 6.14
CA ARG A 195 -9.96 -4.15 5.25
C ARG A 195 -10.53 -5.32 6.04
N ILE A 196 -11.65 -5.86 5.56
CA ILE A 196 -12.33 -6.98 6.19
C ILE A 196 -11.67 -8.27 5.73
N MET A 197 -10.75 -8.77 6.56
CA MET A 197 -9.92 -9.96 6.29
C MET A 197 -9.37 -10.55 7.59
N LYS A 198 -8.97 -11.82 7.56
CA LYS A 198 -8.53 -12.58 8.73
C LYS A 198 -7.34 -11.93 9.46
N GLU A 199 -6.32 -11.49 8.71
CA GLU A 199 -5.13 -10.87 9.31
C GLU A 199 -5.41 -9.53 10.01
N LYS A 200 -6.64 -9.01 9.91
CA LYS A 200 -7.09 -7.81 10.61
C LYS A 200 -7.92 -8.11 11.87
N GLY A 201 -7.99 -9.38 12.27
CA GLY A 201 -8.67 -9.77 13.49
C GLY A 201 -10.21 -9.75 13.40
N ILE A 202 -10.78 -9.94 12.20
CA ILE A 202 -12.24 -9.90 12.03
C ILE A 202 -12.95 -11.05 12.75
N ASP A 203 -12.34 -12.24 12.81
CA ASP A 203 -12.93 -13.36 13.55
C ASP A 203 -12.97 -13.06 15.05
N GLU A 204 -11.91 -12.47 15.60
CA GLU A 204 -11.82 -12.04 16.99
C GLU A 204 -12.78 -10.89 17.29
N LEU A 205 -12.92 -9.93 16.37
CA LEU A 205 -13.88 -8.83 16.50
C LEU A 205 -15.31 -9.36 16.59
N LEU A 206 -15.71 -10.23 15.65
CA LEU A 206 -17.06 -10.79 15.63
C LEU A 206 -17.36 -11.59 16.90
N TYR A 207 -16.42 -12.42 17.34
CA TYR A 207 -16.55 -13.16 18.61
C TYR A 207 -16.73 -12.23 19.82
N THR A 208 -15.93 -11.16 19.88
CA THR A 208 -16.00 -10.17 20.96
C THR A 208 -17.33 -9.40 20.91
N ALA A 209 -17.76 -8.99 19.71
CA ALA A 209 -19.01 -8.27 19.52
C ALA A 209 -20.23 -9.11 19.98
N GLU A 210 -20.26 -10.39 19.62
CA GLU A 210 -21.32 -11.32 20.11
C GLU A 210 -21.30 -11.47 21.63
N ALA A 211 -20.13 -11.59 22.25
CA ALA A 211 -19.99 -11.73 23.70
C ALA A 211 -20.45 -10.46 24.43
N VAL A 212 -20.01 -9.29 23.96
CA VAL A 212 -20.38 -7.99 24.55
C VAL A 212 -21.87 -7.71 24.38
N HIS A 213 -22.44 -7.98 23.20
CA HIS A 213 -23.85 -7.73 22.94
C HIS A 213 -24.79 -8.54 23.85
N LYS A 214 -24.39 -9.75 24.25
CA LYS A 214 -25.16 -10.58 25.21
C LYS A 214 -25.28 -9.93 26.59
N GLU A 215 -24.21 -9.28 27.08
CA GLU A 215 -24.18 -8.62 28.39
C GLU A 215 -24.70 -7.18 28.31
N TYR A 216 -24.39 -6.50 27.19
CA TYR A 216 -24.67 -5.08 26.97
C TYR A 216 -25.40 -4.86 25.64
N PRO A 217 -26.72 -5.13 25.55
CA PRO A 217 -27.46 -5.05 24.28
C PRO A 217 -27.49 -3.66 23.61
N LYS A 218 -27.17 -2.60 24.38
CA LYS A 218 -27.08 -1.22 23.88
C LYS A 218 -25.72 -0.88 23.26
N VAL A 219 -24.75 -1.78 23.33
CA VAL A 219 -23.44 -1.58 22.71
C VAL A 219 -23.52 -2.00 21.25
N LEU A 220 -23.08 -1.13 20.35
CA LEU A 220 -23.08 -1.35 18.91
C LEU A 220 -21.66 -1.52 18.38
N PHE A 221 -21.53 -2.36 17.37
CA PHE A 221 -20.28 -2.51 16.62
C PHE A 221 -20.52 -2.12 15.16
N GLN A 222 -19.72 -1.19 14.64
CA GLN A 222 -19.78 -0.73 13.26
C GLN A 222 -18.52 -1.11 12.51
N LEU A 223 -18.65 -1.66 11.30
CA LEU A 223 -17.54 -2.04 10.44
C LEU A 223 -17.55 -1.22 9.15
N VAL A 224 -16.45 -0.49 8.91
CA VAL A 224 -16.25 0.29 7.70
C VAL A 224 -15.04 -0.24 6.95
N GLY A 225 -15.24 -0.74 5.72
CA GLY A 225 -14.15 -1.21 4.88
C GLY A 225 -14.57 -2.17 3.77
N ASN A 226 -13.60 -2.48 2.88
CA ASN A 226 -13.82 -3.39 1.79
C ASN A 226 -13.55 -4.83 2.18
N TYR A 227 -14.34 -5.75 1.64
CA TYR A 227 -14.11 -7.19 1.76
C TYR A 227 -12.92 -7.60 0.90
N GLU A 228 -11.92 -8.20 1.53
CA GLU A 228 -10.76 -8.81 0.85
C GLU A 228 -10.84 -10.34 0.86
N GLU A 229 -11.71 -10.90 1.71
CA GLU A 229 -11.99 -12.32 1.86
C GLU A 229 -13.51 -12.54 2.00
N ASN A 230 -13.94 -13.79 2.01
CA ASN A 230 -15.35 -14.14 2.05
C ASN A 230 -15.93 -14.04 3.48
N TYR A 231 -16.03 -12.82 4.01
CA TYR A 231 -16.67 -12.53 5.31
C TYR A 231 -18.12 -12.09 5.21
N LYS A 232 -18.63 -11.88 3.99
CA LYS A 232 -19.95 -11.30 3.78
C LYS A 232 -21.06 -12.03 4.52
N GLU A 233 -21.10 -13.37 4.45
CA GLU A 233 -22.13 -14.16 5.13
C GLU A 233 -22.05 -14.08 6.65
N LYS A 234 -20.83 -14.12 7.21
CA LYS A 234 -20.63 -13.99 8.67
C LYS A 234 -21.12 -12.63 9.18
N ILE A 235 -20.80 -11.55 8.45
CA ILE A 235 -21.19 -10.19 8.81
C ILE A 235 -22.70 -10.03 8.68
N MET A 236 -23.32 -10.47 7.57
CA MET A 236 -24.77 -10.42 7.40
C MET A 236 -25.52 -11.17 8.52
N ARG A 237 -24.98 -12.30 8.98
CA ARG A 237 -25.56 -13.05 10.12
C ARG A 237 -25.44 -12.25 11.42
N ALA A 238 -24.29 -11.62 11.69
CA ALA A 238 -24.10 -10.78 12.88
C ALA A 238 -25.01 -9.55 12.85
N GLN A 239 -25.22 -8.94 11.68
CA GLN A 239 -26.19 -7.84 11.50
C GLN A 239 -27.64 -8.32 11.75
N ALA A 240 -28.02 -9.46 11.21
CA ALA A 240 -29.36 -10.02 11.44
C ALA A 240 -29.64 -10.33 12.93
N ASN A 241 -28.61 -10.59 13.71
CA ASN A 241 -28.68 -10.82 15.16
C ASN A 241 -28.56 -9.53 15.98
N GLY A 242 -28.49 -8.35 15.35
CA GLY A 242 -28.35 -7.06 16.03
C GLY A 242 -26.97 -6.79 16.66
N VAL A 243 -25.97 -7.63 16.37
CA VAL A 243 -24.60 -7.53 16.91
C VAL A 243 -23.78 -6.45 16.19
N LEU A 244 -24.05 -6.25 14.90
CA LEU A 244 -23.38 -5.28 14.03
C LEU A 244 -24.41 -4.33 13.37
N GLU A 245 -23.97 -3.12 13.11
CA GLU A 245 -24.60 -2.16 12.21
C GLU A 245 -23.84 -2.00 10.89
#